data_70791ed9ae461391d50a68ba57df3e81
#
_entry.id   70791ed9ae461391d50a68ba57df3e81
#
_cell.length_a   1.000
_cell.length_b   1.000
_cell.length_c   1.000
_cell.angle_alpha   90.00
_cell.angle_beta   90.00
_cell.angle_gamma   90.00
#
_symmetry.space_group_name_H-M   'P 1'
#
loop_
_entity.id
_entity.type
_entity.pdbx_description
1 polymer ?
#
loop_
_entity_poly.entity_id
_entity_poly.type
_entity_poly.pdbx_seq_one_letter_code
_entity_poly.pdbx_strand_id
1 'polypeptide(L)'
;MNFDLNEDEEMLKALAERFVDDNYDLDRRRVYLGGANGFSPQMWSLLAELGLVAAPLSFESGGLALDATAIATVFQALGKGLVVEPLIENVMVAARLFERVAPPEIAGDWMEPLAMGTRRLALAHAEQGARGGRTFIETSVGANGTLSGAKSCVPAGAGVDGYIVTARDSGAPGDDAGVGLYLVAANAPGLTITPWRMVDGSLAVSLGLADVAATRLGGSLADVADVGVLASLARSAEALGIMQRLFDATLDYLRTRQQFGTALGSFQAIQHRMVAQYAAIEQGRALLDLAIV
;
A
#
# COMPACT_ATOMS: atom_id res chain seq x y z
N MET A 1 17.50 -17.88 14.37
CA MET A 1 16.47 -17.15 13.66
C MET A 1 15.77 -18.16 12.77
N ASN A 2 14.48 -18.31 12.87
CA ASN A 2 13.74 -19.24 12.03
C ASN A 2 12.95 -18.41 11.00
N PHE A 3 13.19 -18.64 9.71
CA PHE A 3 12.42 -18.07 8.60
C PHE A 3 11.39 -19.08 8.05
N ASP A 4 11.22 -20.22 8.73
CA ASP A 4 10.23 -21.20 8.35
C ASP A 4 8.84 -20.62 8.70
N LEU A 5 7.94 -20.68 7.74
CA LEU A 5 6.56 -20.26 7.92
C LEU A 5 5.83 -21.24 8.84
N ASN A 6 4.96 -20.72 9.70
CA ASN A 6 4.02 -21.54 10.44
C ASN A 6 2.84 -21.98 9.54
N GLU A 7 1.97 -22.86 10.03
CA GLU A 7 0.85 -23.39 9.25
C GLU A 7 -0.11 -22.30 8.73
N ASP A 8 -0.39 -21.28 9.54
CA ASP A 8 -1.26 -20.17 9.16
C ASP A 8 -0.62 -19.28 8.09
N GLU A 9 0.68 -19.02 8.18
CA GLU A 9 1.44 -18.26 7.20
C GLU A 9 1.56 -18.99 5.87
N GLU A 10 1.78 -20.32 5.89
CA GLU A 10 1.75 -21.16 4.68
C GLU A 10 0.37 -21.14 4.02
N MET A 11 -0.70 -21.17 4.82
CA MET A 11 -2.06 -21.08 4.30
C MET A 11 -2.34 -19.71 3.67
N LEU A 12 -1.94 -18.61 4.30
CA LEU A 12 -2.09 -17.25 3.75
C LEU A 12 -1.31 -17.08 2.45
N LYS A 13 -0.07 -17.60 2.39
CA LYS A 13 0.72 -17.63 1.16
C LYS A 13 -0.01 -18.37 0.05
N ALA A 14 -0.49 -19.58 0.33
CA ALA A 14 -1.22 -20.39 -0.64
C ALA A 14 -2.51 -19.69 -1.13
N LEU A 15 -3.22 -18.98 -0.24
CA LEU A 15 -4.39 -18.18 -0.59
C LEU A 15 -4.02 -17.01 -1.51
N ALA A 16 -2.94 -16.28 -1.20
CA ALA A 16 -2.47 -15.17 -2.03
C ALA A 16 -1.98 -15.65 -3.40
N GLU A 17 -1.23 -16.75 -3.47
CA GLU A 17 -0.77 -17.35 -4.73
C GLU A 17 -1.97 -17.82 -5.58
N ARG A 18 -2.93 -18.51 -4.98
CA ARG A 18 -4.14 -18.94 -5.68
C ARG A 18 -4.99 -17.76 -6.17
N PHE A 19 -5.15 -16.72 -5.35
CA PHE A 19 -5.82 -15.50 -5.78
C PHE A 19 -5.20 -14.92 -7.04
N VAL A 20 -3.87 -14.86 -7.10
CA VAL A 20 -3.11 -14.38 -8.27
C VAL A 20 -3.33 -15.29 -9.46
N ASP A 21 -3.15 -16.59 -9.31
CA ASP A 21 -3.23 -17.55 -10.42
C ASP A 21 -4.63 -17.59 -11.06
N ASP A 22 -5.68 -17.49 -10.24
CA ASP A 22 -7.07 -17.57 -10.71
C ASP A 22 -7.56 -16.25 -11.33
N ASN A 23 -7.05 -15.09 -10.88
CA ASN A 23 -7.65 -13.79 -11.17
C ASN A 23 -6.73 -12.80 -11.92
N TYR A 24 -5.42 -13.05 -12.00
CA TYR A 24 -4.48 -12.09 -12.55
C TYR A 24 -3.70 -12.61 -13.77
N ASP A 25 -3.88 -11.91 -14.87
CA ASP A 25 -3.02 -11.87 -16.04
C ASP A 25 -2.86 -10.41 -16.49
N LEU A 26 -2.03 -10.15 -17.50
CA LEU A 26 -1.77 -8.78 -17.96
C LEU A 26 -3.00 -8.09 -18.54
N ASP A 27 -3.89 -8.82 -19.18
CA ASP A 27 -5.09 -8.24 -19.81
C ASP A 27 -6.15 -7.91 -18.77
N ARG A 28 -6.40 -8.81 -17.82
CA ARG A 28 -7.27 -8.55 -16.65
C ARG A 28 -6.75 -7.37 -15.82
N ARG A 29 -5.43 -7.35 -15.54
CA ARG A 29 -4.82 -6.22 -14.83
C ARG A 29 -5.06 -4.88 -15.51
N ARG A 30 -4.95 -4.81 -16.84
CA ARG A 30 -5.26 -3.58 -17.61
C ARG A 30 -6.71 -3.15 -17.44
N VAL A 31 -7.63 -4.10 -17.44
CA VAL A 31 -9.06 -3.84 -17.20
C VAL A 31 -9.27 -3.31 -15.78
N TYR A 32 -8.65 -3.92 -14.77
CA TYR A 32 -8.77 -3.49 -13.37
C TYR A 32 -8.22 -2.07 -13.15
N LEU A 33 -7.04 -1.77 -13.69
CA LEU A 33 -6.48 -0.42 -13.67
C LEU A 33 -7.36 0.62 -14.38
N GLY A 34 -8.06 0.22 -15.43
CA GLY A 34 -9.00 1.08 -16.17
C GLY A 34 -10.25 1.47 -15.38
N GLY A 35 -10.54 0.79 -14.28
CA GLY A 35 -11.68 1.06 -13.41
C GLY A 35 -11.67 2.48 -12.80
N ALA A 36 -12.83 2.92 -12.32
CA ALA A 36 -13.02 4.28 -11.78
C ALA A 36 -12.10 4.56 -10.56
N ASN A 37 -11.78 3.53 -9.78
CA ASN A 37 -10.91 3.63 -8.59
C ASN A 37 -9.48 3.16 -8.85
N GLY A 38 -9.14 2.78 -10.10
CA GLY A 38 -7.81 2.28 -10.46
C GLY A 38 -7.55 0.81 -10.05
N PHE A 39 -8.57 0.09 -9.63
CA PHE A 39 -8.56 -1.33 -9.29
C PHE A 39 -9.97 -1.93 -9.46
N SER A 40 -10.13 -3.25 -9.28
CA SER A 40 -11.41 -3.94 -9.36
C SER A 40 -12.10 -4.02 -8.00
N PRO A 41 -13.30 -3.43 -7.81
CA PRO A 41 -14.07 -3.60 -6.56
C PRO A 41 -14.39 -5.08 -6.26
N GLN A 42 -14.57 -5.90 -7.29
CA GLN A 42 -14.82 -7.34 -7.13
C GLN A 42 -13.60 -8.07 -6.58
N MET A 43 -12.40 -7.74 -7.09
CA MET A 43 -11.15 -8.32 -6.58
C MET A 43 -10.84 -7.83 -5.16
N TRP A 44 -11.14 -6.57 -4.85
CA TRP A 44 -11.07 -6.06 -3.48
C TRP A 44 -11.99 -6.83 -2.53
N SER A 45 -13.26 -7.05 -2.92
CA SER A 45 -14.20 -7.85 -2.11
C SER A 45 -13.72 -9.28 -1.93
N LEU A 46 -13.18 -9.90 -2.99
CA LEU A 46 -12.63 -11.25 -2.90
C LEU A 46 -11.42 -11.31 -1.95
N LEU A 47 -10.51 -10.33 -1.98
CA LEU A 47 -9.41 -10.24 -1.01
C LEU A 47 -9.92 -10.10 0.43
N ALA A 48 -11.01 -9.38 0.64
CA ALA A 48 -11.65 -9.26 1.95
C ALA A 48 -12.29 -10.60 2.39
N GLU A 49 -13.01 -11.28 1.51
CA GLU A 49 -13.60 -12.61 1.76
C GLU A 49 -12.54 -13.67 2.09
N LEU A 50 -11.36 -13.58 1.45
CA LEU A 50 -10.21 -14.43 1.74
C LEU A 50 -9.47 -14.03 3.04
N GLY A 51 -9.91 -12.98 3.72
CA GLY A 51 -9.28 -12.48 4.95
C GLY A 51 -8.01 -11.66 4.75
N LEU A 52 -7.54 -11.46 3.50
CA LEU A 52 -6.27 -10.77 3.21
C LEU A 52 -6.32 -9.25 3.51
N VAL A 53 -7.52 -8.65 3.55
CA VAL A 53 -7.70 -7.25 3.96
C VAL A 53 -7.56 -7.13 5.48
N ALA A 54 -8.18 -8.01 6.25
CA ALA A 54 -8.13 -7.98 7.71
C ALA A 54 -6.79 -8.47 8.28
N ALA A 55 -6.14 -9.44 7.61
CA ALA A 55 -4.98 -10.15 8.15
C ALA A 55 -3.88 -9.26 8.75
N PRO A 56 -3.51 -8.09 8.19
CA PRO A 56 -2.50 -7.23 8.78
C PRO A 56 -2.95 -6.48 10.05
N LEU A 57 -4.25 -6.43 10.36
CA LEU A 57 -4.80 -5.75 11.53
C LEU A 57 -4.65 -6.63 12.78
N SER A 58 -4.85 -6.04 13.97
CA SER A 58 -4.78 -6.77 15.23
C SER A 58 -5.91 -7.80 15.39
N PHE A 59 -5.74 -8.73 16.32
CA PHE A 59 -6.80 -9.70 16.68
C PHE A 59 -8.06 -8.99 17.21
N GLU A 60 -7.91 -7.89 17.92
CA GLU A 60 -9.03 -7.09 18.45
C GLU A 60 -9.87 -6.48 17.32
N SER A 61 -9.25 -6.18 16.20
CA SER A 61 -9.88 -5.65 14.99
C SER A 61 -10.35 -6.73 14.01
N GLY A 62 -10.28 -8.01 14.40
CA GLY A 62 -10.66 -9.13 13.55
C GLY A 62 -9.58 -9.55 12.54
N GLY A 63 -8.35 -9.09 12.71
CA GLY A 63 -7.18 -9.48 11.91
C GLY A 63 -6.41 -10.66 12.51
N LEU A 64 -5.24 -10.92 11.96
CA LEU A 64 -4.31 -11.97 12.38
C LEU A 64 -3.01 -11.41 12.96
N ALA A 65 -2.89 -10.10 13.07
CA ALA A 65 -1.69 -9.40 13.57
C ALA A 65 -0.40 -9.88 12.90
N LEU A 66 -0.41 -10.00 11.56
CA LEU A 66 0.69 -10.56 10.79
C LEU A 66 2.03 -9.94 11.20
N ASP A 67 3.00 -10.80 11.46
CA ASP A 67 4.39 -10.38 11.66
C ASP A 67 5.08 -9.98 10.34
N ALA A 68 6.33 -9.57 10.43
CA ALA A 68 7.09 -9.11 9.28
C ALA A 68 7.32 -10.22 8.24
N THR A 69 7.47 -11.48 8.67
CA THR A 69 7.67 -12.65 7.79
C THR A 69 6.41 -12.93 6.97
N ALA A 70 5.27 -12.98 7.64
CA ALA A 70 3.98 -13.21 7.00
C ALA A 70 3.61 -12.06 6.03
N ILE A 71 3.82 -10.79 6.43
CA ILE A 71 3.63 -9.63 5.57
C ILE A 71 4.51 -9.77 4.30
N ALA A 72 5.81 -10.04 4.45
CA ALA A 72 6.70 -10.18 3.31
C ALA A 72 6.25 -11.31 2.37
N THR A 73 5.84 -12.46 2.94
CA THR A 73 5.40 -13.63 2.18
C THR A 73 4.13 -13.34 1.36
N VAL A 74 3.11 -12.75 1.97
CA VAL A 74 1.85 -12.41 1.29
C VAL A 74 2.09 -11.38 0.18
N PHE A 75 2.81 -10.29 0.46
CA PHE A 75 3.05 -9.25 -0.54
C PHE A 75 3.99 -9.70 -1.66
N GLN A 76 4.92 -10.61 -1.40
CA GLN A 76 5.71 -11.23 -2.46
C GLN A 76 4.84 -12.08 -3.40
N ALA A 77 3.88 -12.83 -2.86
CA ALA A 77 2.92 -13.60 -3.66
C ALA A 77 2.04 -12.69 -4.52
N LEU A 78 1.46 -11.64 -3.93
CA LEU A 78 0.65 -10.65 -4.66
C LEU A 78 1.46 -9.91 -5.74
N GLY A 79 2.73 -9.62 -5.45
CA GLY A 79 3.66 -8.99 -6.41
C GLY A 79 3.86 -9.81 -7.67
N LYS A 80 3.90 -11.14 -7.60
CA LYS A 80 4.00 -12.03 -8.78
C LYS A 80 2.85 -11.80 -9.78
N GLY A 81 1.66 -11.41 -9.30
CA GLY A 81 0.49 -11.09 -10.12
C GLY A 81 0.42 -9.64 -10.58
N LEU A 82 1.28 -8.74 -10.08
CA LEU A 82 1.13 -7.30 -10.24
C LEU A 82 -0.26 -6.82 -9.76
N VAL A 83 -0.71 -7.31 -8.62
CA VAL A 83 -2.00 -6.99 -8.01
C VAL A 83 -2.15 -5.48 -7.84
N VAL A 84 -3.30 -4.92 -8.20
CA VAL A 84 -3.53 -3.47 -8.23
C VAL A 84 -4.44 -2.97 -7.10
N GLU A 85 -5.05 -3.88 -6.37
CA GLU A 85 -5.84 -3.55 -5.19
C GLU A 85 -4.95 -2.92 -4.12
N PRO A 86 -5.34 -1.76 -3.56
CA PRO A 86 -4.44 -0.91 -2.77
C PRO A 86 -4.29 -1.38 -1.31
N LEU A 87 -3.88 -2.65 -1.12
CA LEU A 87 -3.67 -3.22 0.22
C LEU A 87 -2.59 -2.47 1.01
N ILE A 88 -1.52 -2.02 0.34
CA ILE A 88 -0.46 -1.29 1.05
C ILE A 88 -0.97 0.07 1.50
N GLU A 89 -1.57 0.86 0.62
CA GLU A 89 -2.00 2.22 0.92
C GLU A 89 -3.19 2.25 1.89
N ASN A 90 -4.21 1.43 1.61
CA ASN A 90 -5.46 1.50 2.37
C ASN A 90 -5.44 0.62 3.64
N VAL A 91 -4.68 -0.48 3.65
CA VAL A 91 -4.62 -1.37 4.83
C VAL A 91 -3.31 -1.18 5.60
N MET A 92 -2.14 -1.45 4.99
CA MET A 92 -0.86 -1.39 5.70
C MET A 92 -0.53 0.01 6.22
N VAL A 93 -0.96 1.06 5.51
CA VAL A 93 -0.76 2.45 5.95
C VAL A 93 -2.00 2.96 6.67
N ALA A 94 -3.13 3.14 5.96
CA ALA A 94 -4.23 3.93 6.49
C ALA A 94 -5.04 3.20 7.58
N ALA A 95 -5.44 1.94 7.37
CA ALA A 95 -6.23 1.22 8.36
C ALA A 95 -5.41 0.92 9.62
N ARG A 96 -4.14 0.50 9.49
CA ARG A 96 -3.24 0.27 10.63
C ARG A 96 -2.91 1.56 11.39
N LEU A 97 -2.73 2.69 10.68
CA LEU A 97 -2.57 3.97 11.35
C LEU A 97 -3.84 4.33 12.12
N PHE A 98 -5.01 4.18 11.50
CA PHE A 98 -6.28 4.46 12.15
C PHE A 98 -6.48 3.58 13.40
N GLU A 99 -6.27 2.28 13.30
CA GLU A 99 -6.33 1.33 14.42
C GLU A 99 -5.47 1.79 15.61
N ARG A 100 -4.26 2.28 15.32
CA ARG A 100 -3.29 2.70 16.34
C ARG A 100 -3.66 4.01 17.04
N VAL A 101 -4.30 4.94 16.31
CA VAL A 101 -4.46 6.33 16.80
C VAL A 101 -5.90 6.76 17.00
N ALA A 102 -6.88 5.99 16.56
CA ALA A 102 -8.29 6.35 16.70
C ALA A 102 -8.75 6.23 18.16
N PRO A 103 -9.40 7.28 18.70
CA PRO A 103 -10.06 7.16 20.00
C PRO A 103 -11.19 6.10 19.95
N PRO A 104 -11.48 5.41 21.07
CA PRO A 104 -12.49 4.36 21.11
C PRO A 104 -13.87 4.76 20.58
N GLU A 105 -14.24 6.02 20.79
CA GLU A 105 -15.54 6.58 20.36
C GLU A 105 -15.69 6.63 18.83
N ILE A 106 -14.57 6.69 18.11
CA ILE A 106 -14.54 6.74 16.64
C ILE A 106 -14.18 5.37 16.06
N ALA A 107 -13.31 4.63 16.75
CA ALA A 107 -12.81 3.33 16.29
C ALA A 107 -13.96 2.34 16.06
N GLY A 108 -14.98 2.32 16.92
CA GLY A 108 -16.11 1.40 16.82
C GLY A 108 -16.87 1.48 15.50
N ASP A 109 -17.02 2.67 14.94
CA ASP A 109 -17.75 2.87 13.68
C ASP A 109 -16.95 2.53 12.42
N TRP A 110 -15.62 2.42 12.54
CA TRP A 110 -14.72 2.29 11.40
C TRP A 110 -13.98 0.95 11.34
N MET A 111 -13.56 0.39 12.48
CA MET A 111 -12.63 -0.77 12.44
C MET A 111 -13.23 -2.00 11.81
N GLU A 112 -14.47 -2.38 12.18
CA GLU A 112 -15.14 -3.53 11.56
C GLU A 112 -15.34 -3.34 10.05
N PRO A 113 -15.89 -2.21 9.54
CA PRO A 113 -15.98 -1.97 8.11
C PRO A 113 -14.64 -1.93 7.38
N LEU A 114 -13.54 -1.46 8.00
CA LEU A 114 -12.21 -1.48 7.44
C LEU A 114 -11.67 -2.92 7.33
N ALA A 115 -11.82 -3.73 8.36
CA ALA A 115 -11.41 -5.13 8.38
C ALA A 115 -12.20 -5.95 7.35
N MET A 116 -13.49 -5.68 7.19
CA MET A 116 -14.34 -6.32 6.19
C MET A 116 -14.15 -5.78 4.77
N GLY A 117 -13.30 -4.76 4.57
CA GLY A 117 -13.07 -4.13 3.28
C GLY A 117 -14.26 -3.36 2.70
N THR A 118 -15.34 -3.15 3.47
CA THR A 118 -16.54 -2.41 3.05
C THR A 118 -16.36 -0.90 3.13
N ARG A 119 -15.37 -0.42 3.89
CA ARG A 119 -14.88 0.95 3.90
C ARG A 119 -13.38 0.99 3.70
N ARG A 120 -12.90 2.10 3.17
CA ARG A 120 -11.48 2.36 2.96
C ARG A 120 -11.09 3.75 3.45
N LEU A 121 -9.89 3.84 4.00
CA LEU A 121 -9.22 5.09 4.35
C LEU A 121 -7.97 5.28 3.48
N ALA A 122 -7.57 6.54 3.29
CA ALA A 122 -6.28 6.86 2.71
C ALA A 122 -5.55 7.91 3.57
N LEU A 123 -4.22 7.81 3.63
CA LEU A 123 -3.38 8.78 4.33
C LEU A 123 -3.07 9.97 3.42
N ALA A 124 -3.56 11.14 3.79
CA ALA A 124 -3.31 12.40 3.12
C ALA A 124 -2.22 13.19 3.86
N HIS A 125 -0.97 12.98 3.45
CA HIS A 125 0.21 13.53 4.13
C HIS A 125 1.01 14.48 3.24
N ALA A 126 1.36 14.05 2.02
CA ALA A 126 2.28 14.78 1.14
C ALA A 126 1.73 16.13 0.68
N GLU A 127 2.55 17.17 0.73
CA GLU A 127 2.25 18.52 0.26
C GLU A 127 3.25 18.98 -0.81
N GLN A 128 2.85 19.91 -1.67
CA GLN A 128 3.65 20.33 -2.82
C GLN A 128 5.00 20.95 -2.42
N GLY A 129 5.04 21.70 -1.32
CA GLY A 129 6.25 22.32 -0.78
C GLY A 129 7.23 21.37 -0.12
N ALA A 130 6.78 20.16 0.23
CA ALA A 130 7.55 19.23 1.06
C ALA A 130 8.83 18.69 0.42
N ARG A 131 8.94 18.65 -0.91
CA ARG A 131 10.10 18.12 -1.66
C ARG A 131 10.62 16.78 -1.11
N GLY A 132 9.70 15.91 -0.64
CA GLY A 132 10.04 14.64 0.00
C GLY A 132 10.34 14.72 1.50
N GLY A 133 10.29 15.89 2.12
CA GLY A 133 10.39 16.06 3.58
C GLY A 133 9.11 15.57 4.28
N ARG A 134 9.28 14.74 5.31
CA ARG A 134 8.14 14.16 6.05
C ARG A 134 7.51 15.10 7.09
N THR A 135 8.20 16.17 7.46
CA THR A 135 7.76 17.10 8.51
C THR A 135 7.17 18.40 7.97
N PHE A 136 7.31 18.63 6.64
CA PHE A 136 6.82 19.85 6.01
C PHE A 136 5.29 19.75 5.80
N ILE A 137 4.54 20.35 6.72
CA ILE A 137 3.07 20.39 6.73
C ILE A 137 2.62 21.85 6.87
N GLU A 138 1.98 22.38 5.81
CA GLU A 138 1.38 23.71 5.77
C GLU A 138 -0.13 23.67 6.04
N THR A 139 -0.80 22.52 5.74
CA THR A 139 -2.21 22.32 6.11
C THR A 139 -2.37 22.56 7.60
N SER A 140 -3.28 23.46 7.96
CA SER A 140 -3.43 23.97 9.33
C SER A 140 -4.82 23.74 9.88
N VAL A 141 -4.90 23.76 11.21
CA VAL A 141 -6.13 23.65 11.98
C VAL A 141 -6.59 25.05 12.34
N GLY A 142 -7.82 25.41 11.92
CA GLY A 142 -8.46 26.67 12.29
C GLY A 142 -9.00 26.68 13.73
N ALA A 143 -9.39 27.85 14.22
CA ALA A 143 -9.90 28.05 15.59
C ALA A 143 -11.11 27.17 15.93
N ASN A 144 -11.89 26.76 14.93
CA ASN A 144 -13.08 25.93 15.09
C ASN A 144 -12.79 24.43 14.89
N GLY A 145 -11.52 24.02 14.80
CA GLY A 145 -11.12 22.64 14.55
C GLY A 145 -11.29 22.19 13.08
N THR A 146 -11.54 23.15 12.16
CA THR A 146 -11.61 22.89 10.72
C THR A 146 -10.21 22.87 10.09
N LEU A 147 -10.06 22.14 8.96
CA LEU A 147 -8.79 22.06 8.24
C LEU A 147 -8.81 22.95 6.99
N SER A 148 -7.71 23.68 6.79
CA SER A 148 -7.47 24.46 5.58
C SER A 148 -6.06 24.20 5.04
N GLY A 149 -5.95 23.98 3.72
CA GLY A 149 -4.69 23.66 3.05
C GLY A 149 -4.86 22.77 1.83
N ALA A 150 -3.81 22.03 1.48
CA ALA A 150 -3.83 21.13 0.33
C ALA A 150 -2.90 19.93 0.52
N LYS A 151 -3.30 18.78 -0.03
CA LYS A 151 -2.47 17.58 -0.14
C LYS A 151 -2.25 17.26 -1.62
N SER A 152 -0.99 17.10 -2.01
CA SER A 152 -0.62 17.01 -3.42
C SER A 152 -0.68 15.59 -3.98
N CYS A 153 -0.48 14.59 -3.12
CA CYS A 153 -0.46 13.19 -3.53
C CYS A 153 -0.99 12.31 -2.39
N VAL A 154 -2.16 11.75 -2.62
CA VAL A 154 -2.78 10.75 -1.73
C VAL A 154 -2.94 9.47 -2.55
N PRO A 155 -1.98 8.54 -2.49
CA PRO A 155 -2.06 7.27 -3.22
C PRO A 155 -3.30 6.49 -2.83
N ALA A 156 -3.95 5.86 -3.80
CA ALA A 156 -5.19 5.11 -3.62
C ALA A 156 -6.32 5.87 -2.88
N GLY A 157 -6.29 7.20 -2.96
CA GLY A 157 -7.30 8.07 -2.33
C GLY A 157 -8.59 8.20 -3.14
N ALA A 158 -8.67 7.61 -4.34
CA ALA A 158 -9.89 7.65 -5.15
C ALA A 158 -10.96 6.71 -4.59
N GLY A 159 -12.17 7.23 -4.38
CA GLY A 159 -13.33 6.45 -3.93
C GLY A 159 -13.18 5.84 -2.54
N VAL A 160 -12.36 6.41 -1.66
CA VAL A 160 -12.32 6.05 -0.23
C VAL A 160 -13.45 6.75 0.54
N ASP A 161 -13.77 6.22 1.73
CA ASP A 161 -14.84 6.76 2.59
C ASP A 161 -14.34 7.91 3.47
N GLY A 162 -13.02 7.99 3.70
CA GLY A 162 -12.40 9.04 4.49
C GLY A 162 -10.90 9.14 4.28
N TYR A 163 -10.36 10.23 4.80
CA TYR A 163 -8.94 10.54 4.76
C TYR A 163 -8.40 10.76 6.17
N ILE A 164 -7.24 10.17 6.47
CA ILE A 164 -6.43 10.59 7.62
C ILE A 164 -5.54 11.72 7.12
N VAL A 165 -5.82 12.93 7.57
CA VAL A 165 -5.11 14.15 7.13
C VAL A 165 -4.13 14.56 8.21
N THR A 166 -2.84 14.75 7.86
CA THR A 166 -1.88 15.41 8.74
C THR A 166 -2.08 16.92 8.65
N ALA A 167 -2.26 17.60 9.78
CA ALA A 167 -2.42 19.02 9.84
C ALA A 167 -1.69 19.63 11.03
N ARG A 168 -1.27 20.88 10.89
CA ARG A 168 -0.51 21.60 11.89
C ARG A 168 -1.41 22.28 12.89
N ASP A 169 -1.28 21.91 14.16
CA ASP A 169 -1.92 22.57 15.30
C ASP A 169 -1.15 23.82 15.73
N SER A 170 0.21 23.77 15.61
CA SER A 170 1.12 24.86 16.04
C SER A 170 2.50 24.69 15.40
N GLY A 171 3.35 25.70 15.57
CA GLY A 171 4.73 25.71 15.02
C GLY A 171 4.79 26.12 13.55
N ALA A 172 5.98 26.04 12.97
CA ALA A 172 6.26 26.36 11.57
C ALA A 172 6.26 25.10 10.68
N PRO A 173 5.98 25.24 9.37
CA PRO A 173 6.18 24.14 8.43
C PRO A 173 7.63 23.60 8.53
N GLY A 174 7.75 22.27 8.70
CA GLY A 174 9.05 21.62 8.89
C GLY A 174 9.38 21.24 10.33
N ASP A 175 8.68 21.80 11.32
CA ASP A 175 8.85 21.38 12.72
C ASP A 175 8.28 19.97 12.91
N ASP A 176 8.97 19.12 13.67
CA ASP A 176 8.51 17.77 14.01
C ASP A 176 7.30 17.77 14.94
N ALA A 177 7.26 18.74 15.86
CA ALA A 177 6.17 18.92 16.81
C ALA A 177 5.02 19.75 16.22
N GLY A 178 3.83 19.66 16.83
CA GLY A 178 2.68 20.48 16.49
C GLY A 178 1.92 20.03 15.25
N VAL A 179 2.09 18.77 14.83
CA VAL A 179 1.30 18.12 13.78
C VAL A 179 0.37 17.09 14.41
N GLY A 180 -0.93 17.21 14.11
CA GLY A 180 -1.96 16.24 14.49
C GLY A 180 -2.45 15.41 13.32
N LEU A 181 -3.18 14.34 13.64
CA LEU A 181 -3.87 13.47 12.70
C LEU A 181 -5.37 13.70 12.80
N TYR A 182 -6.03 13.84 11.66
CA TYR A 182 -7.43 14.20 11.57
C TYR A 182 -8.18 13.30 10.62
N LEU A 183 -9.32 12.78 11.04
CA LEU A 183 -10.23 12.05 10.16
C LEU A 183 -11.14 13.05 9.45
N VAL A 184 -11.17 12.98 8.13
CA VAL A 184 -12.04 13.78 7.24
C VAL A 184 -12.88 12.82 6.43
N ALA A 185 -14.21 12.99 6.47
CA ALA A 185 -15.10 12.21 5.60
C ALA A 185 -14.92 12.62 4.13
N ALA A 186 -14.97 11.65 3.21
CA ALA A 186 -14.76 11.94 1.79
C ALA A 186 -15.83 12.85 1.17
N ASN A 187 -17.00 12.95 1.80
CA ASN A 187 -18.09 13.82 1.38
C ASN A 187 -18.19 15.12 2.20
N ALA A 188 -17.14 15.46 2.98
CA ALA A 188 -17.17 16.64 3.84
C ALA A 188 -17.30 17.94 3.00
N PRO A 189 -18.18 18.88 3.39
CA PRO A 189 -18.26 20.18 2.74
C PRO A 189 -16.91 20.91 2.79
N GLY A 190 -16.54 21.58 1.70
CA GLY A 190 -15.25 22.28 1.57
C GLY A 190 -14.08 21.39 1.12
N LEU A 191 -14.26 20.07 1.06
CA LEU A 191 -13.26 19.14 0.50
C LEU A 191 -13.38 19.07 -1.02
N THR A 192 -12.29 19.31 -1.71
CA THR A 192 -12.16 19.11 -3.16
C THR A 192 -11.21 17.94 -3.42
N ILE A 193 -11.65 16.96 -4.21
CA ILE A 193 -10.88 15.76 -4.55
C ILE A 193 -10.61 15.76 -6.05
N THR A 194 -9.35 15.77 -6.45
CA THR A 194 -8.94 15.75 -7.86
C THR A 194 -8.15 14.49 -8.15
N PRO A 195 -8.73 13.48 -8.83
CA PRO A 195 -8.02 12.25 -9.17
C PRO A 195 -7.07 12.45 -10.35
N TRP A 196 -5.96 11.72 -10.32
CA TRP A 196 -4.99 11.65 -11.41
C TRP A 196 -4.27 10.30 -11.42
N ARG A 197 -3.70 9.91 -12.58
CA ARG A 197 -3.00 8.64 -12.71
C ARG A 197 -1.51 8.79 -12.47
N MET A 198 -0.98 7.85 -11.70
CA MET A 198 0.46 7.69 -11.49
C MET A 198 1.11 6.98 -12.69
N VAL A 199 2.44 6.92 -12.70
CA VAL A 199 3.22 6.33 -13.81
C VAL A 199 2.95 4.82 -13.98
N ASP A 200 2.61 4.12 -12.91
CA ASP A 200 2.25 2.69 -12.91
C ASP A 200 0.79 2.42 -13.31
N GLY A 201 0.02 3.49 -13.55
CA GLY A 201 -1.39 3.45 -13.91
C GLY A 201 -2.34 3.45 -12.72
N SER A 202 -1.86 3.34 -11.48
CA SER A 202 -2.69 3.48 -10.28
C SER A 202 -3.24 4.90 -10.12
N LEU A 203 -4.25 5.08 -9.26
CA LEU A 203 -4.85 6.38 -8.99
C LEU A 203 -4.33 6.96 -7.68
N ALA A 204 -3.96 8.23 -7.75
CA ALA A 204 -3.82 9.10 -6.60
C ALA A 204 -4.83 10.26 -6.69
N VAL A 205 -5.02 10.98 -5.59
CA VAL A 205 -5.80 12.21 -5.58
C VAL A 205 -4.98 13.35 -4.99
N SER A 206 -5.29 14.56 -5.41
CA SER A 206 -4.94 15.78 -4.70
C SER A 206 -6.17 16.27 -3.94
N LEU A 207 -5.96 16.80 -2.73
CA LEU A 207 -7.04 17.34 -1.89
C LEU A 207 -6.85 18.84 -1.72
N GLY A 208 -7.93 19.59 -1.89
CA GLY A 208 -8.05 20.96 -1.42
C GLY A 208 -8.99 20.99 -0.21
N LEU A 209 -8.57 21.66 0.85
CA LEU A 209 -9.32 21.77 2.10
C LEU A 209 -9.61 23.26 2.35
N ALA A 210 -10.89 23.62 2.38
CA ALA A 210 -11.38 24.98 2.66
C ALA A 210 -12.35 24.91 3.86
N ASP A 211 -11.80 25.11 5.07
CA ASP A 211 -12.53 25.03 6.34
C ASP A 211 -13.30 23.72 6.54
N VAL A 212 -12.65 22.59 6.18
CA VAL A 212 -13.26 21.27 6.21
C VAL A 212 -13.38 20.76 7.65
N ALA A 213 -14.59 20.35 8.04
CA ALA A 213 -14.82 19.73 9.34
C ALA A 213 -14.03 18.43 9.46
N ALA A 214 -13.32 18.26 10.55
CA ALA A 214 -12.47 17.12 10.80
C ALA A 214 -12.56 16.67 12.27
N THR A 215 -12.37 15.40 12.49
CA THR A 215 -12.31 14.83 13.84
C THR A 215 -10.86 14.53 14.19
N ARG A 216 -10.37 15.13 15.29
CA ARG A 216 -9.00 14.85 15.74
C ARG A 216 -8.86 13.41 16.18
N LEU A 217 -7.85 12.75 15.66
CA LEU A 217 -7.37 11.44 16.10
C LEU A 217 -6.26 11.64 17.15
N GLY A 218 -5.87 10.58 17.84
CA GLY A 218 -4.64 10.56 18.61
C GLY A 218 -3.39 10.51 17.72
N GLY A 219 -2.25 10.28 18.34
CA GLY A 219 -1.00 10.05 17.64
C GLY A 219 -0.31 11.29 17.08
N SER A 220 0.74 11.04 16.29
CA SER A 220 1.67 12.05 15.80
C SER A 220 2.34 11.59 14.49
N LEU A 221 3.29 12.36 13.96
CA LEU A 221 4.12 11.95 12.81
C LEU A 221 4.97 10.69 13.09
N ALA A 222 5.27 10.38 14.35
CA ALA A 222 5.95 9.14 14.71
C ALA A 222 5.11 7.91 14.34
N ASP A 223 3.80 7.96 14.60
CA ASP A 223 2.89 6.85 14.25
C ASP A 223 2.78 6.67 12.74
N VAL A 224 2.78 7.77 11.97
CA VAL A 224 2.86 7.72 10.50
C VAL A 224 4.17 7.07 10.04
N ALA A 225 5.29 7.40 10.69
CA ALA A 225 6.58 6.80 10.36
C ALA A 225 6.61 5.30 10.67
N ASP A 226 6.06 4.88 11.81
CA ASP A 226 6.03 3.49 12.24
C ASP A 226 5.22 2.59 11.28
N VAL A 227 4.01 3.01 10.88
CA VAL A 227 3.25 2.24 9.87
C VAL A 227 3.95 2.26 8.52
N GLY A 228 4.68 3.33 8.20
CA GLY A 228 5.50 3.46 7.00
C GLY A 228 6.63 2.44 6.91
N VAL A 229 7.18 1.98 8.03
CA VAL A 229 8.23 0.94 8.05
C VAL A 229 7.69 -0.38 7.52
N LEU A 230 6.58 -0.88 8.07
CA LEU A 230 5.95 -2.13 7.62
C LEU A 230 5.39 -2.03 6.20
N ALA A 231 4.85 -0.87 5.82
CA ALA A 231 4.42 -0.63 4.45
C ALA A 231 5.61 -0.65 3.46
N SER A 232 6.78 -0.16 3.87
CA SER A 232 8.01 -0.23 3.07
C SER A 232 8.51 -1.68 2.93
N LEU A 233 8.40 -2.49 3.99
CA LEU A 233 8.68 -3.92 3.94
C LEU A 233 7.75 -4.63 2.94
N ALA A 234 6.44 -4.39 3.05
CA ALA A 234 5.43 -4.93 2.13
C ALA A 234 5.72 -4.55 0.67
N ARG A 235 6.07 -3.28 0.42
CA ARG A 235 6.43 -2.80 -0.93
C ARG A 235 7.73 -3.42 -1.44
N SER A 236 8.71 -3.65 -0.59
CA SER A 236 9.96 -4.33 -0.96
C SER A 236 9.72 -5.80 -1.31
N ALA A 237 8.86 -6.48 -0.54
CA ALA A 237 8.45 -7.85 -0.81
C ALA A 237 7.66 -7.97 -2.12
N GLU A 238 6.71 -7.06 -2.36
CA GLU A 238 5.97 -6.95 -3.63
C GLU A 238 6.93 -6.78 -4.81
N ALA A 239 7.89 -5.87 -4.71
CA ALA A 239 8.90 -5.63 -5.74
C ALA A 239 9.73 -6.89 -6.02
N LEU A 240 10.12 -7.64 -4.99
CA LEU A 240 10.84 -8.91 -5.14
C LEU A 240 9.98 -9.95 -5.87
N GLY A 241 8.67 -10.04 -5.56
CA GLY A 241 7.72 -10.89 -6.28
C GLY A 241 7.63 -10.54 -7.77
N ILE A 242 7.55 -9.25 -8.08
CA ILE A 242 7.56 -8.72 -9.46
C ILE A 242 8.86 -9.11 -10.18
N MET A 243 10.01 -8.89 -9.55
CA MET A 243 11.33 -9.23 -10.11
C MET A 243 11.42 -10.71 -10.44
N GLN A 244 10.99 -11.59 -9.52
CA GLN A 244 10.97 -13.02 -9.73
C GLN A 244 10.09 -13.41 -10.92
N ARG A 245 8.87 -12.90 -10.99
CA ARG A 245 7.94 -13.17 -12.11
C ARG A 245 8.50 -12.74 -13.45
N LEU A 246 9.11 -11.55 -13.52
CA LEU A 246 9.73 -11.05 -14.74
C LEU A 246 10.93 -11.91 -15.17
N PHE A 247 11.73 -12.36 -14.21
CA PHE A 247 12.86 -13.24 -14.46
C PHE A 247 12.41 -14.59 -15.04
N ASP A 248 11.43 -15.24 -14.41
CA ASP A 248 10.89 -16.53 -14.84
C ASP A 248 10.27 -16.42 -16.25
N ALA A 249 9.43 -15.42 -16.50
CA ALA A 249 8.85 -15.17 -17.81
C ALA A 249 9.91 -14.89 -18.89
N THR A 250 11.00 -14.21 -18.53
CA THR A 250 12.13 -13.97 -19.43
C THR A 250 12.88 -15.26 -19.75
N LEU A 251 13.13 -16.10 -18.74
CA LEU A 251 13.78 -17.41 -18.96
C LEU A 251 12.96 -18.28 -19.91
N ASP A 252 11.65 -18.37 -19.72
CA ASP A 252 10.76 -19.16 -20.56
C ASP A 252 10.74 -18.64 -21.99
N TYR A 253 10.70 -17.31 -22.17
CA TYR A 253 10.83 -16.71 -23.49
C TYR A 253 12.17 -17.01 -24.16
N LEU A 254 13.28 -16.92 -23.43
CA LEU A 254 14.62 -17.21 -23.95
C LEU A 254 14.82 -18.68 -24.34
N ARG A 255 14.12 -19.60 -23.67
CA ARG A 255 14.13 -21.04 -23.99
C ARG A 255 13.34 -21.37 -25.25
N THR A 256 12.24 -20.64 -25.49
CA THR A 256 11.30 -20.94 -26.56
C THR A 256 11.54 -20.13 -27.83
N ARG A 257 11.96 -18.85 -27.69
CA ARG A 257 12.19 -17.96 -28.83
C ARG A 257 13.45 -18.34 -29.59
N GLN A 258 13.32 -18.60 -30.89
CA GLN A 258 14.43 -18.89 -31.80
C GLN A 258 14.75 -17.71 -32.69
N GLN A 259 16.03 -17.39 -32.85
CA GLN A 259 16.61 -16.46 -33.84
C GLN A 259 18.00 -16.96 -34.22
N PHE A 260 18.43 -16.67 -35.47
CA PHE A 260 19.72 -17.10 -36.00
C PHE A 260 19.91 -18.63 -35.95
N GLY A 261 18.84 -19.40 -36.09
CA GLY A 261 18.84 -20.85 -36.10
C GLY A 261 18.94 -21.56 -34.73
N THR A 262 18.87 -20.84 -33.62
CA THR A 262 18.93 -21.40 -32.26
C THR A 262 18.07 -20.64 -31.27
N ALA A 263 17.82 -21.21 -30.06
CA ALA A 263 17.13 -20.54 -28.98
C ALA A 263 17.94 -19.33 -28.48
N LEU A 264 17.27 -18.23 -28.14
CA LEU A 264 17.94 -17.02 -27.63
C LEU A 264 18.77 -17.29 -26.36
N GLY A 265 18.33 -18.19 -25.52
CA GLY A 265 19.03 -18.58 -24.30
C GLY A 265 20.36 -19.32 -24.53
N SER A 266 20.69 -19.74 -25.77
CA SER A 266 21.98 -20.33 -26.10
C SER A 266 23.10 -19.30 -26.30
N PHE A 267 22.75 -18.00 -26.46
CA PHE A 267 23.75 -16.95 -26.65
C PHE A 267 24.38 -16.54 -25.32
N GLN A 268 25.70 -16.68 -25.20
CA GLN A 268 26.47 -16.43 -23.99
C GLN A 268 26.27 -14.99 -23.44
N ALA A 269 26.14 -13.99 -24.34
CA ALA A 269 25.88 -12.61 -23.95
C ALA A 269 24.54 -12.43 -23.20
N ILE A 270 23.53 -13.22 -23.54
CA ILE A 270 22.23 -13.25 -22.86
C ILE A 270 22.34 -14.02 -21.55
N GLN A 271 23.02 -15.17 -21.54
CA GLN A 271 23.25 -15.97 -20.33
C GLN A 271 23.93 -15.15 -19.22
N HIS A 272 24.99 -14.39 -19.56
CA HIS A 272 25.67 -13.53 -18.58
C HIS A 272 24.75 -12.46 -17.99
N ARG A 273 23.86 -11.88 -18.79
CA ARG A 273 22.86 -10.92 -18.29
C ARG A 273 21.86 -11.59 -17.35
N MET A 274 21.38 -12.78 -17.69
CA MET A 274 20.44 -13.51 -16.83
C MET A 274 21.08 -13.92 -15.49
N VAL A 275 22.35 -14.33 -15.50
CA VAL A 275 23.10 -14.63 -14.25
C VAL A 275 23.21 -13.37 -13.39
N ALA A 276 23.50 -12.21 -13.96
CA ALA A 276 23.58 -10.96 -13.22
C ALA A 276 22.22 -10.57 -12.60
N GLN A 277 21.10 -10.76 -13.34
CA GLN A 277 19.76 -10.53 -12.81
C GLN A 277 19.40 -11.51 -11.68
N TYR A 278 19.72 -12.78 -11.85
CA TYR A 278 19.54 -13.79 -10.79
C TYR A 278 20.28 -13.39 -9.50
N ALA A 279 21.56 -13.02 -9.62
CA ALA A 279 22.33 -12.56 -8.47
C ALA A 279 21.73 -11.33 -7.79
N ALA A 280 21.19 -10.38 -8.57
CA ALA A 280 20.51 -9.19 -8.01
C ALA A 280 19.21 -9.57 -7.27
N ILE A 281 18.44 -10.52 -7.77
CA ILE A 281 17.24 -11.03 -7.09
C ILE A 281 17.61 -11.71 -5.77
N GLU A 282 18.63 -12.56 -5.75
CA GLU A 282 19.10 -13.22 -4.53
C GLU A 282 19.65 -12.21 -3.48
N GLN A 283 20.33 -11.16 -3.95
CA GLN A 283 20.73 -10.06 -3.06
C GLN A 283 19.52 -9.33 -2.49
N GLY A 284 18.49 -9.05 -3.32
CA GLY A 284 17.24 -8.45 -2.88
C GLY A 284 16.53 -9.31 -1.85
N ARG A 285 16.50 -10.62 -2.03
CA ARG A 285 15.94 -11.59 -1.08
C ARG A 285 16.66 -11.52 0.27
N ALA A 286 18.00 -11.61 0.24
CA ALA A 286 18.81 -11.53 1.46
C ALA A 286 18.64 -10.18 2.21
N LEU A 287 18.46 -9.07 1.48
CA LEU A 287 18.17 -7.76 2.09
C LEU A 287 16.76 -7.70 2.69
N LEU A 288 15.77 -8.35 2.07
CA LEU A 288 14.42 -8.46 2.63
C LEU A 288 14.45 -9.28 3.92
N ASP A 289 15.14 -10.44 3.92
CA ASP A 289 15.31 -11.28 5.09
C ASP A 289 16.00 -10.51 6.24
N LEU A 290 17.01 -9.70 5.90
CA LEU A 290 17.67 -8.83 6.90
C LEU A 290 16.74 -7.75 7.45
N ALA A 291 15.80 -7.24 6.66
CA ALA A 291 14.85 -6.22 7.10
C ALA A 291 13.73 -6.77 7.98
N ILE A 292 13.47 -8.07 7.93
CA ILE A 292 12.50 -8.78 8.78
C ILE A 292 13.05 -8.96 10.21
N VAL A 293 14.37 -9.02 10.37
CA VAL A 293 15.11 -9.24 11.61
C VAL A 293 15.34 -7.95 12.38
#